data_f10df291623f678191bb9eebcd988e56
#
_entry.id   f10df291623f678191bb9eebcd988e56
#
_cell.length_a   1.000
_cell.length_b   1.000
_cell.length_c   1.000
_cell.angle_alpha   90.00
_cell.angle_beta   90.00
_cell.angle_gamma   90.00
#
_symmetry.space_group_name_H-M   'P 1'
#
loop_
_entity.id
_entity.type
_entity.pdbx_description
1 polymer ?
#
loop_
_entity_poly.entity_id
_entity_poly.type
_entity_poly.pdbx_seq_one_letter_code
_entity_poly.pdbx_strand_id
1 'polypeptide(L)'
;MDGARDWLLERTKRPALRLLHATPAGEALLVRLYLEAERHAERAAPWEPMLANAPRWLAAWLDRHRAEERRHAELFAGRLRALTAETDEADDAGDARSGFDAVSRRKLAALHRLVVAAAPAFGAGALVPALAIAWRMEEMGVRVFARHVDVLACDRPDAPLLPVLQVVLADERRHARACRRSVERLVNDRERPALAALVERIDRIERRLGVLGALLLLTSGGLLWMRAKLRRTATRRIAASPR
;
A
#
# COMPACT_ATOMS: atom_id res chain seq x y z
N MET A 1 -23.33 8.80 3.77
CA MET A 1 -22.93 7.51 4.41
C MET A 1 -21.42 7.26 4.37
N ASP A 2 -20.63 8.03 3.61
CA ASP A 2 -19.18 7.81 3.46
C ASP A 2 -18.35 8.27 4.69
N GLY A 3 -18.74 9.35 5.36
CA GLY A 3 -18.00 9.86 6.52
C GLY A 3 -17.92 8.90 7.74
N ALA A 4 -18.97 8.12 7.99
CA ALA A 4 -18.96 7.14 9.10
C ALA A 4 -18.00 5.97 8.84
N ARG A 5 -17.89 5.53 7.57
CA ARG A 5 -16.96 4.45 7.16
C ARG A 5 -15.51 4.92 7.19
N ASP A 6 -15.23 6.13 6.71
CA ASP A 6 -13.90 6.72 6.75
C ASP A 6 -13.45 6.94 8.19
N TRP A 7 -14.34 7.40 9.06
CA TRP A 7 -14.10 7.51 10.49
C TRP A 7 -13.78 6.14 11.14
N LEU A 8 -14.53 5.07 10.79
CA LEU A 8 -14.28 3.73 11.30
C LEU A 8 -12.92 3.20 10.82
N LEU A 9 -12.57 3.42 9.55
CA LEU A 9 -11.28 3.04 8.99
C LEU A 9 -10.13 3.74 9.71
N GLU A 10 -10.25 5.04 10.01
CA GLU A 10 -9.23 5.79 10.74
C GLU A 10 -9.08 5.26 12.17
N ARG A 11 -10.19 5.01 12.86
CA ARG A 11 -10.19 4.43 14.21
C ARG A 11 -9.64 3.01 14.27
N THR A 12 -9.65 2.26 13.18
CA THR A 12 -9.12 0.90 13.11
C THR A 12 -7.64 0.89 12.71
N LYS A 13 -7.25 1.70 11.73
CA LYS A 13 -5.90 1.66 11.15
C LYS A 13 -4.82 2.21 12.08
N ARG A 14 -5.08 3.31 12.80
CA ARG A 14 -4.09 3.86 13.74
C ARG A 14 -3.75 2.90 14.89
N PRO A 15 -4.71 2.29 15.61
CA PRO A 15 -4.41 1.25 16.58
C PRO A 15 -3.70 0.03 15.99
N ALA A 16 -4.09 -0.40 14.77
CA ALA A 16 -3.44 -1.50 14.09
C ALA A 16 -1.94 -1.23 13.83
N LEU A 17 -1.60 -0.03 13.36
CA LEU A 17 -0.22 0.39 13.18
C LEU A 17 0.55 0.38 14.51
N ARG A 18 -0.04 0.90 15.59
CA ARG A 18 0.58 0.87 16.92
C ARG A 18 0.86 -0.54 17.42
N LEU A 19 -0.08 -1.46 17.24
CA LEU A 19 0.10 -2.87 17.60
C LEU A 19 1.21 -3.53 16.78
N LEU A 20 1.26 -3.27 15.48
CA LEU A 20 2.30 -3.80 14.61
C LEU A 20 3.68 -3.26 14.97
N HIS A 21 3.79 -1.97 15.29
CA HIS A 21 5.04 -1.40 15.76
C HIS A 21 5.43 -1.78 17.20
N ALA A 22 4.56 -2.41 17.95
CA ALA A 22 4.89 -2.90 19.28
C ALA A 22 5.84 -4.11 19.27
N THR A 23 6.06 -4.75 18.10
CA THR A 23 6.91 -5.92 17.93
C THR A 23 7.75 -5.85 16.65
N PRO A 24 8.99 -6.40 16.63
CA PRO A 24 9.78 -6.51 15.40
C PRO A 24 9.08 -7.28 14.28
N ALA A 25 8.39 -8.38 14.61
CA ALA A 25 7.62 -9.17 13.66
C ALA A 25 6.49 -8.37 13.02
N GLY A 26 5.82 -7.51 13.79
CA GLY A 26 4.76 -6.63 13.28
C GLY A 26 5.31 -5.54 12.35
N GLU A 27 6.43 -4.92 12.69
CA GLU A 27 7.11 -3.97 11.78
C GLU A 27 7.58 -4.68 10.51
N ALA A 28 8.16 -5.88 10.62
CA ALA A 28 8.58 -6.67 9.47
C ALA A 28 7.40 -7.02 8.54
N LEU A 29 6.23 -7.35 9.09
CA LEU A 29 5.01 -7.56 8.31
C LEU A 29 4.63 -6.30 7.52
N LEU A 30 4.59 -5.12 8.15
CA LEU A 30 4.29 -3.85 7.47
C LEU A 30 5.28 -3.56 6.34
N VAL A 31 6.57 -3.68 6.62
CA VAL A 31 7.62 -3.41 5.63
C VAL A 31 7.54 -4.39 4.46
N ARG A 32 7.24 -5.68 4.70
CA ARG A 32 7.00 -6.66 3.63
C ARG A 32 5.79 -6.30 2.77
N LEU A 33 4.69 -5.84 3.37
CA LEU A 33 3.51 -5.41 2.61
C LEU A 33 3.80 -4.20 1.71
N TYR A 34 4.56 -3.23 2.20
CA TYR A 34 4.99 -2.08 1.40
C TYR A 34 5.94 -2.52 0.28
N LEU A 35 6.97 -3.30 0.60
CA LEU A 35 7.89 -3.85 -0.40
C LEU A 35 7.16 -4.57 -1.54
N GLU A 36 6.14 -5.37 -1.24
CA GLU A 36 5.38 -6.05 -2.28
C GLU A 36 4.48 -5.09 -3.07
N ALA A 37 3.95 -4.04 -2.44
CA ALA A 37 3.18 -3.02 -3.15
C ALA A 37 4.06 -2.28 -4.17
N GLU A 38 5.26 -1.81 -3.77
CA GLU A 38 6.21 -1.13 -4.65
C GLU A 38 6.70 -2.04 -5.80
N ARG A 39 6.99 -3.31 -5.50
CA ARG A 39 7.34 -4.28 -6.52
C ARG A 39 6.22 -4.54 -7.53
N HIS A 40 4.97 -4.44 -7.11
CA HIS A 40 3.83 -4.53 -8.03
C HIS A 40 3.71 -3.28 -8.90
N ALA A 41 3.93 -2.10 -8.32
CA ALA A 41 3.95 -0.83 -9.04
C ALA A 41 5.10 -0.79 -10.05
N GLU A 42 6.32 -1.19 -9.66
CA GLU A 42 7.49 -1.29 -10.55
C GLU A 42 7.21 -2.17 -11.77
N ARG A 43 6.65 -3.35 -11.55
CA ARG A 43 6.42 -4.31 -12.63
C ARG A 43 5.37 -3.87 -13.63
N ALA A 44 4.42 -3.02 -13.21
CA ALA A 44 3.27 -2.55 -14.00
C ALA A 44 2.60 -3.65 -14.88
N ALA A 45 2.89 -4.92 -14.57
CA ALA A 45 2.71 -6.07 -15.43
C ALA A 45 1.31 -6.24 -16.03
N PRO A 46 0.20 -5.92 -15.31
CA PRO A 46 -1.13 -5.99 -15.93
C PRO A 46 -1.41 -4.85 -16.91
N TRP A 47 -0.65 -3.74 -16.84
CA TRP A 47 -0.90 -2.51 -17.58
C TRP A 47 0.06 -2.31 -18.76
N GLU A 48 1.17 -3.03 -18.78
CA GLU A 48 2.23 -2.87 -19.76
C GLU A 48 1.76 -2.94 -21.21
N PRO A 49 0.87 -3.87 -21.63
CA PRO A 49 0.33 -3.89 -22.97
C PRO A 49 -0.54 -2.65 -23.29
N MET A 50 -1.16 -2.06 -22.27
CA MET A 50 -2.02 -0.87 -22.40
C MET A 50 -1.19 0.40 -22.49
N LEU A 51 0.02 0.39 -21.96
CA LEU A 51 0.97 1.50 -21.95
C LEU A 51 1.91 1.48 -23.16
N ALA A 52 1.98 0.38 -23.91
CA ALA A 52 2.87 0.24 -25.08
C ALA A 52 2.65 1.32 -26.15
N ASN A 53 1.42 1.82 -26.28
CA ASN A 53 1.04 2.88 -27.22
C ASN A 53 0.91 4.27 -26.54
N ALA A 54 1.51 4.45 -25.36
CA ALA A 54 1.44 5.72 -24.65
C ALA A 54 2.12 6.85 -25.46
N PRO A 55 1.59 8.07 -25.46
CA PRO A 55 2.26 9.22 -26.03
C PRO A 55 3.66 9.42 -25.45
N ARG A 56 4.61 9.90 -26.24
CA ARG A 56 6.03 10.07 -25.82
C ARG A 56 6.20 10.79 -24.48
N TRP A 57 5.40 11.84 -24.25
CA TRP A 57 5.45 12.59 -22.97
C TRP A 57 5.06 11.74 -21.77
N LEU A 58 4.14 10.79 -21.96
CA LEU A 58 3.70 9.88 -20.90
C LEU A 58 4.69 8.74 -20.71
N ALA A 59 5.23 8.16 -21.79
CA ALA A 59 6.22 7.09 -21.73
C ALA A 59 7.44 7.51 -20.89
N ALA A 60 8.01 8.70 -21.19
CA ALA A 60 9.16 9.22 -20.43
C ALA A 60 8.85 9.47 -18.94
N TRP A 61 7.60 9.79 -18.60
CA TRP A 61 7.19 9.90 -17.20
C TRP A 61 7.06 8.52 -16.55
N LEU A 62 6.45 7.54 -17.24
CA LEU A 62 6.30 6.18 -16.75
C LEU A 62 7.65 5.52 -16.46
N ASP A 63 8.66 5.76 -17.29
CA ASP A 63 10.00 5.22 -17.06
C ASP A 63 10.62 5.79 -15.77
N ARG A 64 10.47 7.10 -15.53
CA ARG A 64 10.92 7.72 -14.28
C ARG A 64 10.15 7.19 -13.07
N HIS A 65 8.84 7.08 -13.18
CA HIS A 65 7.98 6.52 -12.14
C HIS A 65 8.43 5.11 -11.74
N ARG A 66 8.64 4.21 -12.72
CA ARG A 66 9.16 2.86 -12.46
C ARG A 66 10.52 2.87 -11.75
N ALA A 67 11.42 3.79 -12.12
CA ALA A 67 12.71 3.90 -11.44
C ALA A 67 12.57 4.37 -9.98
N GLU A 68 11.61 5.25 -9.70
CA GLU A 68 11.30 5.70 -8.34
C GLU A 68 10.66 4.56 -7.52
N GLU A 69 9.72 3.78 -8.07
CA GLU A 69 9.12 2.60 -7.43
C GLU A 69 10.18 1.53 -7.07
N ARG A 70 11.15 1.30 -7.98
CA ARG A 70 12.29 0.41 -7.70
C ARG A 70 13.10 0.92 -6.51
N ARG A 71 13.38 2.22 -6.45
CA ARG A 71 14.08 2.82 -5.31
C ARG A 71 13.29 2.67 -4.01
N HIS A 72 11.98 2.85 -4.02
CA HIS A 72 11.12 2.60 -2.86
C HIS A 72 11.22 1.14 -2.40
N ALA A 73 11.13 0.19 -3.33
CA ALA A 73 11.31 -1.23 -3.03
C ALA A 73 12.68 -1.53 -2.40
N GLU A 74 13.77 -0.90 -2.89
CA GLU A 74 15.11 -1.03 -2.32
C GLU A 74 15.20 -0.47 -0.88
N LEU A 75 14.57 0.68 -0.60
CA LEU A 75 14.49 1.26 0.74
C LEU A 75 13.77 0.32 1.72
N PHE A 76 12.61 -0.21 1.34
CA PHE A 76 11.88 -1.17 2.16
C PHE A 76 12.63 -2.50 2.33
N ALA A 77 13.27 -3.00 1.27
CA ALA A 77 14.11 -4.21 1.36
C ALA A 77 15.31 -4.00 2.29
N GLY A 78 15.95 -2.82 2.27
CA GLY A 78 17.01 -2.45 3.19
C GLY A 78 16.53 -2.46 4.64
N ARG A 79 15.38 -1.84 4.93
CA ARG A 79 14.80 -1.85 6.28
C ARG A 79 14.44 -3.26 6.74
N LEU A 80 13.86 -4.08 5.86
CA LEU A 80 13.52 -5.47 6.19
C LEU A 80 14.76 -6.28 6.55
N ARG A 81 15.86 -6.16 5.78
CA ARG A 81 17.13 -6.83 6.11
C ARG A 81 17.68 -6.41 7.49
N ALA A 82 17.61 -5.12 7.81
CA ALA A 82 18.01 -4.64 9.13
C ALA A 82 17.18 -5.26 10.25
N LEU A 83 15.84 -5.31 10.09
CA LEU A 83 14.94 -5.93 11.06
C LEU A 83 15.23 -7.43 11.26
N THR A 84 15.50 -8.18 10.19
CA THR A 84 15.79 -9.62 10.27
C THR A 84 17.16 -9.91 10.84
N ALA A 85 18.13 -9.01 10.68
CA ALA A 85 19.44 -9.12 11.32
C ALA A 85 19.39 -8.79 12.82
N GLU A 86 18.47 -7.95 13.25
CA GLU A 86 18.31 -7.56 14.66
C GLU A 86 17.58 -8.62 15.49
N THR A 87 16.73 -9.45 14.89
CA THR A 87 15.90 -10.41 15.64
C THR A 87 15.39 -11.56 14.77
N ASP A 88 15.43 -12.80 15.33
CA ASP A 88 14.81 -13.99 14.72
C ASP A 88 13.28 -13.88 14.70
N GLU A 89 12.67 -12.99 15.52
CA GLU A 89 11.22 -12.78 15.56
C GLU A 89 10.66 -12.18 14.27
N ALA A 90 11.49 -11.55 13.43
CA ALA A 90 11.04 -10.96 12.17
C ALA A 90 10.52 -12.02 11.16
N ASP A 91 10.92 -13.28 11.30
CA ASP A 91 10.47 -14.39 10.44
C ASP A 91 9.08 -14.91 10.81
N ASP A 92 8.60 -14.69 12.02
CA ASP A 92 7.27 -15.09 12.49
C ASP A 92 6.09 -14.43 11.71
N ALA A 93 6.39 -13.41 10.92
CA ALA A 93 5.38 -12.69 10.12
C ALA A 93 4.90 -13.47 8.88
N GLY A 94 5.50 -14.63 8.56
CA GLY A 94 5.20 -15.40 7.34
C GLY A 94 3.74 -15.83 7.21
N ASP A 95 3.17 -16.39 8.27
CA ASP A 95 1.79 -16.91 8.28
C ASP A 95 0.71 -15.83 8.13
N ALA A 96 0.96 -14.63 8.66
CA ALA A 96 0.02 -13.52 8.57
C ALA A 96 -0.12 -12.96 7.14
N ARG A 97 0.87 -13.22 6.26
CA ARG A 97 0.95 -12.68 4.90
C ARG A 97 -0.11 -13.26 3.95
N SER A 98 -0.46 -14.53 4.09
CA SER A 98 -1.33 -15.25 3.15
C SER A 98 -2.69 -14.57 2.92
N GLY A 99 -3.28 -14.00 3.97
CA GLY A 99 -4.54 -13.26 3.90
C GLY A 99 -4.43 -11.98 3.07
N PHE A 100 -3.34 -11.24 3.23
CA PHE A 100 -3.08 -10.00 2.46
C PHE A 100 -2.85 -10.30 0.98
N ASP A 101 -2.11 -11.35 0.66
CA ASP A 101 -1.86 -11.78 -0.72
C ASP A 101 -3.17 -12.14 -1.44
N ALA A 102 -4.11 -12.80 -0.76
CA ALA A 102 -5.42 -13.12 -1.32
C ALA A 102 -6.26 -11.85 -1.59
N VAL A 103 -6.27 -10.89 -0.67
CA VAL A 103 -6.96 -9.61 -0.83
C VAL A 103 -6.36 -8.81 -1.97
N SER A 104 -5.03 -8.73 -2.05
CA SER A 104 -4.30 -8.01 -3.10
C SER A 104 -4.58 -8.62 -4.48
N ARG A 105 -4.50 -9.94 -4.64
CA ARG A 105 -4.84 -10.61 -5.90
C ARG A 105 -6.28 -10.35 -6.33
N ARG A 106 -7.23 -10.42 -5.39
CA ARG A 106 -8.65 -10.15 -5.67
C ARG A 106 -8.87 -8.70 -6.12
N LYS A 107 -8.19 -7.76 -5.48
CA LYS A 107 -8.20 -6.35 -5.84
C LYS A 107 -7.68 -6.12 -7.25
N LEU A 108 -6.47 -6.59 -7.54
CA LEU A 108 -5.84 -6.44 -8.86
C LEU A 108 -6.70 -7.06 -9.97
N ALA A 109 -7.26 -8.25 -9.75
CA ALA A 109 -8.16 -8.88 -10.71
C ALA A 109 -9.46 -8.07 -10.93
N ALA A 110 -10.01 -7.45 -9.88
CA ALA A 110 -11.19 -6.59 -10.01
C ALA A 110 -10.88 -5.30 -10.79
N LEU A 111 -9.73 -4.68 -10.50
CA LEU A 111 -9.28 -3.47 -11.20
C LEU A 111 -8.95 -3.76 -12.67
N HIS A 112 -8.29 -4.88 -12.96
CA HIS A 112 -8.02 -5.29 -14.34
C HIS A 112 -9.32 -5.48 -15.16
N ARG A 113 -10.31 -6.20 -14.62
CA ARG A 113 -11.63 -6.32 -15.27
C ARG A 113 -12.29 -4.96 -15.50
N LEU A 114 -12.10 -4.02 -14.58
CA LEU A 114 -12.65 -2.67 -14.70
C LEU A 114 -12.00 -1.90 -15.85
N VAL A 115 -10.67 -2.04 -16.07
CA VAL A 115 -9.98 -1.42 -17.22
C VAL A 115 -10.56 -1.93 -18.52
N VAL A 116 -10.67 -3.24 -18.68
CA VAL A 116 -11.19 -3.85 -19.91
C VAL A 116 -12.63 -3.39 -20.18
N ALA A 117 -13.48 -3.38 -19.15
CA ALA A 117 -14.87 -2.97 -19.26
C ALA A 117 -15.07 -1.47 -19.55
N ALA A 118 -14.17 -0.61 -19.09
CA ALA A 118 -14.27 0.83 -19.25
C ALA A 118 -13.59 1.35 -20.54
N ALA A 119 -12.63 0.63 -21.09
CA ALA A 119 -11.84 1.05 -22.24
C ALA A 119 -12.67 1.60 -23.45
N PRO A 120 -13.80 0.98 -23.85
CA PRO A 120 -14.59 1.49 -24.98
C PRO A 120 -15.20 2.88 -24.78
N ALA A 121 -15.26 3.38 -23.56
CA ALA A 121 -15.82 4.71 -23.25
C ALA A 121 -14.83 5.86 -23.50
N PHE A 122 -13.58 5.56 -23.87
CA PHE A 122 -12.49 6.55 -24.01
C PHE A 122 -11.83 6.44 -25.38
N GLY A 123 -11.57 7.58 -26.02
CA GLY A 123 -10.86 7.64 -27.30
C GLY A 123 -9.42 7.13 -27.22
N ALA A 124 -8.77 7.27 -26.06
CA ALA A 124 -7.47 6.68 -25.79
C ALA A 124 -7.57 5.22 -25.27
N GLY A 125 -8.71 4.58 -25.37
CA GLY A 125 -8.95 3.18 -25.04
C GLY A 125 -8.60 2.85 -23.60
N ALA A 126 -7.92 1.73 -23.40
CA ALA A 126 -7.54 1.22 -22.08
C ALA A 126 -6.54 2.10 -21.30
N LEU A 127 -5.86 3.03 -21.99
CA LEU A 127 -4.86 3.90 -21.37
C LEU A 127 -5.47 4.80 -20.29
N VAL A 128 -6.65 5.39 -20.55
CA VAL A 128 -7.34 6.24 -19.56
C VAL A 128 -7.76 5.46 -18.32
N PRO A 129 -8.48 4.32 -18.41
CA PRO A 129 -8.81 3.54 -17.23
C PRO A 129 -7.59 3.03 -16.46
N ALA A 130 -6.51 2.61 -17.13
CA ALA A 130 -5.29 2.18 -16.47
C ALA A 130 -4.65 3.32 -15.66
N LEU A 131 -4.52 4.50 -16.23
CA LEU A 131 -3.99 5.69 -15.55
C LEU A 131 -4.92 6.19 -14.43
N ALA A 132 -6.24 6.10 -14.59
CA ALA A 132 -7.20 6.46 -13.54
C ALA A 132 -7.05 5.53 -12.33
N ILE A 133 -6.81 4.24 -12.55
CA ILE A 133 -6.52 3.30 -11.47
C ILE A 133 -5.18 3.63 -10.82
N ALA A 134 -4.12 3.85 -11.59
CA ALA A 134 -2.83 4.26 -11.06
C ALA A 134 -2.99 5.52 -10.20
N TRP A 135 -3.64 6.57 -10.69
CA TRP A 135 -3.92 7.78 -9.93
C TRP A 135 -4.59 7.48 -8.58
N ARG A 136 -5.63 6.64 -8.55
CA ARG A 136 -6.35 6.34 -7.29
C ARG A 136 -5.51 5.48 -6.35
N MET A 137 -4.65 4.60 -6.87
CA MET A 137 -3.71 3.81 -6.08
C MET A 137 -2.63 4.69 -5.45
N GLU A 138 -2.05 5.64 -6.19
CA GLU A 138 -1.11 6.62 -5.66
C GLU A 138 -1.74 7.49 -4.56
N GLU A 139 -2.96 7.98 -4.77
CA GLU A 139 -3.67 8.73 -3.72
C GLU A 139 -3.96 7.87 -2.48
N MET A 140 -4.15 6.58 -2.64
CA MET A 140 -4.26 5.64 -1.51
C MET A 140 -2.90 5.50 -0.82
N GLY A 141 -1.81 5.33 -1.56
CA GLY A 141 -0.43 5.33 -1.05
C GLY A 141 -0.15 6.56 -0.20
N VAL A 142 -0.46 7.75 -0.71
CA VAL A 142 -0.34 9.02 0.05
C VAL A 142 -1.08 8.94 1.39
N ARG A 143 -2.35 8.45 1.41
CA ARG A 143 -3.12 8.35 2.67
C ARG A 143 -2.54 7.31 3.63
N VAL A 144 -2.04 6.20 3.12
CA VAL A 144 -1.43 5.12 3.92
C VAL A 144 -0.14 5.61 4.55
N PHE A 145 0.78 6.15 3.75
CA PHE A 145 2.08 6.60 4.24
C PHE A 145 1.95 7.84 5.14
N ALA A 146 1.09 8.80 4.82
CA ALA A 146 0.85 9.96 5.68
C ALA A 146 0.38 9.54 7.08
N ARG A 147 -0.60 8.63 7.16
CA ARG A 147 -1.08 8.10 8.45
C ARG A 147 0.03 7.40 9.21
N HIS A 148 0.86 6.63 8.52
CA HIS A 148 1.96 5.90 9.15
C HIS A 148 3.04 6.85 9.67
N VAL A 149 3.42 7.84 8.87
CA VAL A 149 4.32 8.94 9.30
C VAL A 149 3.77 9.63 10.54
N ASP A 150 2.49 9.99 10.57
CA ASP A 150 1.85 10.64 11.73
C ASP A 150 1.95 9.75 12.99
N VAL A 151 1.68 8.45 12.86
CA VAL A 151 1.75 7.52 14.01
C VAL A 151 3.18 7.41 14.53
N LEU A 152 4.17 7.23 13.64
CA LEU A 152 5.57 7.11 14.07
C LEU A 152 6.12 8.43 14.61
N ALA A 153 5.85 9.55 13.97
CA ALA A 153 6.33 10.85 14.45
C ALA A 153 5.80 11.19 15.85
N CYS A 154 4.57 10.74 16.17
CA CYS A 154 3.98 10.93 17.48
C CYS A 154 4.51 9.95 18.54
N ASP A 155 4.54 8.66 18.20
CA ASP A 155 4.74 7.60 19.19
C ASP A 155 6.21 7.09 19.25
N ARG A 156 6.97 7.24 18.15
CA ARG A 156 8.35 6.72 17.98
C ARG A 156 9.16 7.60 17.00
N PRO A 157 9.47 8.85 17.36
CA PRO A 157 10.11 9.82 16.44
C PRO A 157 11.50 9.36 15.95
N ASP A 158 12.17 8.48 16.70
CA ASP A 158 13.48 7.92 16.35
C ASP A 158 13.40 6.59 15.56
N ALA A 159 12.19 6.17 15.15
CA ALA A 159 12.03 4.91 14.42
C ALA A 159 12.79 4.95 13.07
N PRO A 160 13.68 3.97 12.77
CA PRO A 160 14.45 3.95 11.53
C PRO A 160 13.58 3.89 10.26
N LEU A 161 12.34 3.43 10.37
CA LEU A 161 11.38 3.40 9.27
C LEU A 161 10.82 4.80 8.94
N LEU A 162 10.80 5.74 9.89
CA LEU A 162 10.19 7.06 9.69
C LEU A 162 10.81 7.85 8.52
N PRO A 163 12.14 8.01 8.41
CA PRO A 163 12.73 8.73 7.28
C PRO A 163 12.47 8.03 5.94
N VAL A 164 12.39 6.70 5.89
CA VAL A 164 12.04 5.96 4.67
C VAL A 164 10.62 6.33 4.24
N LEU A 165 9.65 6.29 5.15
CA LEU A 165 8.26 6.65 4.84
C LEU A 165 8.10 8.11 4.42
N GLN A 166 8.90 9.02 4.96
CA GLN A 166 8.87 10.44 4.59
C GLN A 166 9.33 10.66 3.15
N VAL A 167 10.40 9.95 2.73
CA VAL A 167 10.89 9.97 1.34
C VAL A 167 9.82 9.43 0.40
N VAL A 168 9.31 8.23 0.66
CA VAL A 168 8.28 7.59 -0.16
C VAL A 168 7.03 8.49 -0.24
N LEU A 169 6.53 9.01 0.87
CA LEU A 169 5.35 9.89 0.90
C LEU A 169 5.53 11.14 0.04
N ALA A 170 6.72 11.72 0.00
CA ALA A 170 7.00 12.89 -0.84
C ALA A 170 6.88 12.55 -2.34
N ASP A 171 7.36 11.38 -2.73
CA ASP A 171 7.32 10.88 -4.09
C ASP A 171 5.88 10.49 -4.49
N GLU A 172 5.14 9.75 -3.66
CA GLU A 172 3.73 9.40 -3.85
C GLU A 172 2.85 10.60 -4.15
N ARG A 173 3.08 11.73 -3.44
CA ARG A 173 2.37 12.98 -3.69
C ARG A 173 2.65 13.55 -5.09
N ARG A 174 3.85 13.33 -5.63
CA ARG A 174 4.21 13.72 -7.01
C ARG A 174 3.56 12.77 -8.02
N HIS A 175 3.63 11.46 -7.75
CA HIS A 175 3.02 10.41 -8.56
C HIS A 175 1.52 10.62 -8.73
N ALA A 176 0.80 10.79 -7.63
CA ALA A 176 -0.65 11.02 -7.64
C ALA A 176 -1.03 12.26 -8.49
N ARG A 177 -0.29 13.37 -8.34
CA ARG A 177 -0.53 14.58 -9.15
C ARG A 177 -0.22 14.36 -10.63
N ALA A 178 0.84 13.61 -10.95
CA ALA A 178 1.24 13.35 -12.33
C ALA A 178 0.26 12.40 -13.02
N CYS A 179 -0.15 11.31 -12.37
CA CYS A 179 -1.19 10.41 -12.86
C CYS A 179 -2.50 11.16 -13.15
N ARG A 180 -2.96 11.98 -12.20
CA ARG A 180 -4.16 12.79 -12.35
C ARG A 180 -4.09 13.72 -13.57
N ARG A 181 -3.01 14.51 -13.70
CA ARG A 181 -2.80 15.40 -14.85
C ARG A 181 -2.73 14.63 -16.17
N SER A 182 -2.18 13.43 -16.16
CA SER A 182 -2.11 12.58 -17.35
C SER A 182 -3.50 12.13 -17.80
N VAL A 183 -4.35 11.73 -16.86
CA VAL A 183 -5.77 11.41 -17.14
C VAL A 183 -6.49 12.64 -17.66
N GLU A 184 -6.38 13.80 -16.99
CA GLU A 184 -7.04 15.05 -17.38
C GLU A 184 -6.62 15.52 -18.79
N ARG A 185 -5.38 15.25 -19.22
CA ARG A 185 -4.86 15.57 -20.55
C ARG A 185 -5.37 14.64 -21.65
N LEU A 186 -5.71 13.39 -21.32
CA LEU A 186 -6.16 12.38 -22.29
C LEU A 186 -7.67 12.38 -22.48
N VAL A 187 -8.42 12.88 -21.52
CA VAL A 187 -9.89 12.84 -21.49
C VAL A 187 -10.46 14.15 -22.05
N ASN A 188 -11.34 14.04 -23.06
CA ASN A 188 -12.09 15.18 -23.56
C ASN A 188 -13.39 15.42 -22.76
N ASP A 189 -14.08 16.54 -23.02
CA ASP A 189 -15.27 16.94 -22.24
C ASP A 189 -16.41 15.92 -22.31
N ARG A 190 -16.57 15.19 -23.43
CA ARG A 190 -17.63 14.18 -23.60
C ARG A 190 -17.36 12.92 -22.78
N GLU A 191 -16.10 12.65 -22.46
CA GLU A 191 -15.65 11.49 -21.69
C GLU A 191 -15.64 11.74 -20.17
N ARG A 192 -15.74 13.01 -19.72
CA ARG A 192 -15.71 13.35 -18.28
C ARG A 192 -16.76 12.61 -17.44
N PRO A 193 -18.02 12.44 -17.88
CA PRO A 193 -18.99 11.66 -17.11
C PRO A 193 -18.58 10.19 -16.96
N ALA A 194 -18.01 9.59 -18.01
CA ALA A 194 -17.50 8.22 -17.97
C ALA A 194 -16.30 8.09 -17.00
N LEU A 195 -15.39 9.07 -17.01
CA LEU A 195 -14.29 9.12 -16.05
C LEU A 195 -14.80 9.24 -14.61
N ALA A 196 -15.77 10.08 -14.33
CA ALA A 196 -16.33 10.24 -12.99
C ALA A 196 -16.96 8.91 -12.50
N ALA A 197 -17.73 8.23 -13.35
CA ALA A 197 -18.31 6.93 -13.05
C ALA A 197 -17.22 5.85 -12.82
N LEU A 198 -16.15 5.87 -13.61
CA LEU A 198 -14.99 4.97 -13.44
C LEU A 198 -14.32 5.19 -12.09
N VAL A 199 -14.00 6.43 -11.73
CA VAL A 199 -13.37 6.80 -10.45
C VAL A 199 -14.23 6.33 -9.29
N GLU A 200 -15.55 6.54 -9.33
CA GLU A 200 -16.46 6.05 -8.30
C GLU A 200 -16.42 4.52 -8.15
N ARG A 201 -16.33 3.78 -9.27
CA ARG A 201 -16.21 2.31 -9.26
C ARG A 201 -14.87 1.86 -8.65
N ILE A 202 -13.77 2.52 -9.00
CA ILE A 202 -12.44 2.26 -8.38
C ILE A 202 -12.53 2.49 -6.88
N ASP A 203 -13.06 3.63 -6.44
CA ASP A 203 -13.19 3.98 -5.03
C ASP A 203 -14.07 2.98 -4.26
N ARG A 204 -15.09 2.43 -4.91
CA ARG A 204 -15.94 1.40 -4.31
C ARG A 204 -15.18 0.09 -4.08
N ILE A 205 -14.33 -0.32 -5.03
CA ILE A 205 -13.45 -1.49 -4.88
C ILE A 205 -12.46 -1.25 -3.74
N GLU A 206 -11.80 -0.08 -3.75
CA GLU A 206 -10.84 0.32 -2.72
C GLU A 206 -11.45 0.32 -1.32
N ARG A 207 -12.61 0.92 -1.15
CA ARG A 207 -13.30 0.95 0.15
C ARG A 207 -13.66 -0.44 0.66
N ARG A 208 -14.20 -1.30 -0.21
CA ARG A 208 -14.60 -2.67 0.18
C ARG A 208 -13.41 -3.51 0.63
N LEU A 209 -12.33 -3.50 -0.12
CA LEU A 209 -11.15 -4.30 0.17
C LEU A 209 -10.26 -3.63 1.22
N GLY A 210 -10.28 -2.29 1.32
CA GLY A 210 -9.58 -1.54 2.36
C GLY A 210 -10.07 -1.82 3.77
N VAL A 211 -11.39 -2.05 3.95
CA VAL A 211 -11.93 -2.49 5.25
C VAL A 211 -11.38 -3.86 5.64
N LEU A 212 -11.39 -4.81 4.69
CA LEU A 212 -10.85 -6.14 4.94
C LEU A 212 -9.35 -6.09 5.26
N GLY A 213 -8.58 -5.30 4.52
CA GLY A 213 -7.16 -5.07 4.81
C GLY A 213 -6.93 -4.45 6.19
N ALA A 214 -7.76 -3.48 6.60
CA ALA A 214 -7.66 -2.87 7.93
C ALA A 214 -7.94 -3.87 9.06
N LEU A 215 -8.92 -4.74 8.89
CA LEU A 215 -9.23 -5.81 9.85
C LEU A 215 -8.09 -6.82 9.92
N LEU A 216 -7.52 -7.23 8.78
CA LEU A 216 -6.36 -8.12 8.74
C LEU A 216 -5.15 -7.50 9.46
N LEU A 217 -4.88 -6.21 9.26
CA LEU A 217 -3.79 -5.51 9.96
C LEU A 217 -4.02 -5.51 11.48
N LEU A 218 -5.24 -5.22 11.92
CA LEU A 218 -5.57 -5.18 13.35
C LEU A 218 -5.45 -6.56 13.99
N THR A 219 -6.00 -7.60 13.35
CA THR A 219 -5.95 -8.97 13.88
C THR A 219 -4.53 -9.52 13.88
N SER A 220 -3.76 -9.31 12.80
CA SER A 220 -2.36 -9.72 12.72
C SER A 220 -1.51 -9.02 13.76
N GLY A 221 -1.67 -7.70 13.93
CA GLY A 221 -0.98 -6.93 14.94
C GLY A 221 -1.29 -7.41 16.36
N GLY A 222 -2.55 -7.68 16.65
CA GLY A 222 -2.99 -8.25 17.94
C GLY A 222 -2.38 -9.63 18.23
N LEU A 223 -2.38 -10.52 17.23
CA LEU A 223 -1.80 -11.86 17.35
C LEU A 223 -0.28 -11.81 17.58
N LEU A 224 0.44 -11.01 16.78
CA LEU A 224 1.89 -10.86 16.94
C LEU A 224 2.27 -10.26 18.29
N TRP A 225 1.53 -9.23 18.73
CA TRP A 225 1.73 -8.64 20.06
C TRP A 225 1.49 -9.65 21.18
N MET A 226 0.42 -10.46 21.10
CA MET A 226 0.08 -11.48 22.08
C MET A 226 1.16 -12.56 22.14
N ARG A 227 1.63 -13.06 20.99
CA ARG A 227 2.73 -14.03 20.91
C ARG A 227 4.00 -13.48 21.58
N ALA A 228 4.39 -12.25 21.26
CA ALA A 228 5.57 -11.61 21.87
C ALA A 228 5.42 -11.47 23.39
N LYS A 229 4.24 -11.12 23.90
CA LYS A 229 3.95 -11.03 25.34
C LYS A 229 4.09 -12.38 26.02
N LEU A 230 3.55 -13.45 25.44
CA LEU A 230 3.64 -14.82 25.98
C LEU A 230 5.09 -15.31 26.04
N ARG A 231 5.89 -15.09 24.99
CA ARG A 231 7.33 -15.43 24.97
C ARG A 231 8.10 -14.74 26.11
N ARG A 232 7.93 -13.42 26.28
CA ARG A 232 8.58 -12.65 27.36
C ARG A 232 8.21 -13.18 28.74
N THR A 233 6.96 -13.61 28.93
CA THR A 233 6.50 -14.18 30.20
C THR A 233 7.13 -15.56 30.47
N ALA A 234 7.24 -16.41 29.44
CA ALA A 234 7.87 -17.73 29.53
C ALA A 234 9.38 -17.60 29.88
N THR A 235 10.09 -16.71 29.16
CA THR A 235 11.53 -16.46 29.44
C THR A 235 11.78 -15.98 30.85
N ARG A 236 10.94 -15.07 31.39
CA ARG A 236 11.05 -14.60 32.77
C ARG A 236 10.81 -15.70 33.79
N ARG A 237 9.87 -16.63 33.53
CA ARG A 237 9.61 -17.77 34.44
C ARG A 237 10.78 -18.74 34.48
N ILE A 238 11.43 -19.04 33.34
CA ILE A 238 12.59 -19.89 33.24
C ILE A 238 13.75 -19.26 33.97
N ALA A 239 14.01 -17.97 33.82
CA ALA A 239 15.08 -17.24 34.49
C ALA A 239 14.86 -17.10 35.99
N ALA A 240 13.63 -17.19 36.50
CA ALA A 240 13.28 -17.08 37.90
C ALA A 240 13.18 -18.44 38.62
N SER A 241 13.39 -19.58 37.93
CA SER A 241 13.40 -20.92 38.55
C SER A 241 14.77 -21.19 39.20
N PRO A 242 14.88 -21.29 40.50
CA PRO A 242 16.16 -21.62 41.15
C PRO A 242 16.59 -23.04 40.78
N ARG A 243 17.87 -23.23 40.48
CA ARG A 243 18.51 -24.55 40.27
C ARG A 243 18.69 -25.23 41.62
#